data_0df0eaef3664ac3f4149963413c3fd9c
#
_entry.id   0df0eaef3664ac3f4149963413c3fd9c
#
_cell.length_a   1.000
_cell.length_b   1.000
_cell.length_c   1.000
_cell.angle_alpha   90.00
_cell.angle_beta   90.00
_cell.angle_gamma   90.00
#
_symmetry.space_group_name_H-M   'P 1'
#
loop_
_entity.id
_entity.type
_entity.pdbx_description
1 polymer ?
#
loop_
_entity_poly.entity_id
_entity_poly.type
_entity_poly.pdbx_seq_one_letter_code
_entity_poly.pdbx_strand_id
1 'polypeptide(L)'
;MATYQNPNINRNISYTNRGFTSLRSELINFTQTYFPNTYTDFDATSTGMMFMEQAAYVGDVLSFYLDSQIQETYLQFANQNNNLYEMAYMFGYKPKLTGLATTVIEFYQQIPSKQIGNEYVPDYDYALLVPENTSVNSDRGITFTIEDAVDFTVSSSTDPTEISIAQITSGEPSYYLLKKQRNALSGEVRSVEANIGAYQAFPSIIVNDNQMGGIIDVFDGEGNKYSEVNYLAQELVFEETKNTNINDPNNFQNEGNVPYILQTRQTPFRFTSRVLNPTQTQIQFGSGNPNDTAELIIPNPDNVGLGLTFKKEKLTTAYSPTNFIFTNTYGIAPSETTITVQYLSGGGVVSNVPANSLTFLSTADIKFQKTNLNSNTADYVVNSIAVNNPNAASGGRGGDTITELRENILSNSNTQLRAVTADDYLIRTLSMPGKYGIVTKAYAQKPLSNEEDATLDLYVLGQNNNGTLALTSPSLKQNIKTYLSHYRMIGDSINIKDAFIINLGVEFQIITIPEVNNNQILRTCISIINNFLNTTNRQINQPIILSQLEIALDSVSGVQTVKNITITNKNDISQGYSSYAYDIDGATQNKVIYPSIDPMIFEVKFPNIDIKGQVVNL
;
A
#
# COMPACT_ATOMS: atom_id res chain seq x y z
N MET A 1 9.03 -29.42 23.47
CA MET A 1 8.00 -28.39 23.70
C MET A 1 8.51 -27.07 23.13
N ALA A 2 7.90 -26.57 22.07
CA ALA A 2 8.23 -25.25 21.57
C ALA A 2 7.63 -24.23 22.56
N THR A 3 8.46 -23.45 23.22
CA THR A 3 8.01 -22.35 24.08
C THR A 3 7.55 -21.21 23.19
N TYR A 4 6.30 -20.79 23.33
CA TYR A 4 5.79 -19.54 22.73
C TYR A 4 6.67 -18.39 23.24
N GLN A 5 7.35 -17.71 22.31
CA GLN A 5 8.09 -16.48 22.60
C GLN A 5 7.20 -15.32 22.19
N ASN A 6 6.86 -14.48 23.17
CA ASN A 6 6.17 -13.22 22.90
C ASN A 6 7.02 -12.39 21.91
N PRO A 7 6.49 -12.01 20.73
CA PRO A 7 7.24 -11.25 19.74
C PRO A 7 7.68 -9.86 20.23
N ASN A 8 7.09 -9.38 21.33
CA ASN A 8 7.45 -8.10 21.95
C ASN A 8 8.58 -8.20 23.00
N ILE A 9 9.23 -9.36 23.15
CA ILE A 9 10.44 -9.42 23.98
C ILE A 9 11.54 -8.72 23.17
N ASN A 10 11.87 -7.49 23.55
CA ASN A 10 13.08 -6.81 23.10
C ASN A 10 14.28 -7.72 23.44
N ARG A 11 14.75 -8.44 22.46
CA ARG A 11 16.01 -9.18 22.57
C ARG A 11 17.12 -8.16 22.45
N ASN A 12 17.54 -7.59 23.58
CA ASN A 12 18.74 -6.80 23.62
C ASN A 12 19.92 -7.72 23.33
N ILE A 13 20.49 -7.56 22.16
CA ILE A 13 21.74 -8.22 21.82
C ILE A 13 22.85 -7.43 22.51
N SER A 14 23.57 -8.07 23.40
CA SER A 14 24.77 -7.50 24.03
C SER A 14 25.98 -8.18 23.43
N TYR A 15 26.68 -7.47 22.55
CA TYR A 15 27.93 -7.96 21.95
C TYR A 15 29.14 -7.65 22.80
N THR A 16 29.11 -6.54 23.53
CA THR A 16 30.25 -6.10 24.32
C THR A 16 30.26 -6.73 25.71
N ASN A 17 29.10 -7.18 26.23
CA ASN A 17 28.88 -7.83 27.53
C ASN A 17 29.66 -7.16 28.70
N ARG A 18 29.81 -5.83 28.64
CA ARG A 18 30.57 -5.02 29.58
C ARG A 18 29.66 -4.04 30.29
N GLY A 19 28.94 -4.52 31.30
CA GLY A 19 28.16 -3.67 32.20
C GLY A 19 29.04 -2.94 33.18
N PHE A 20 28.49 -1.90 33.83
CA PHE A 20 29.16 -1.06 34.83
C PHE A 20 29.97 -1.85 35.87
N THR A 21 29.40 -2.92 36.43
CA THR A 21 30.08 -3.75 37.44
C THR A 21 31.32 -4.44 36.89
N SER A 22 31.29 -4.94 35.67
CA SER A 22 32.43 -5.58 35.03
C SER A 22 33.54 -4.57 34.71
N LEU A 23 33.18 -3.42 34.13
CA LEU A 23 34.11 -2.34 33.83
C LEU A 23 34.76 -1.77 35.08
N ARG A 24 33.97 -1.59 36.14
CA ARG A 24 34.47 -1.17 37.46
C ARG A 24 35.52 -2.15 38.01
N SER A 25 35.22 -3.44 37.98
CA SER A 25 36.11 -4.49 38.45
C SER A 25 37.40 -4.56 37.63
N GLU A 26 37.31 -4.42 36.31
CA GLU A 26 38.46 -4.38 35.39
C GLU A 26 39.37 -3.16 35.68
N LEU A 27 38.77 -1.98 35.90
CA LEU A 27 39.52 -0.76 36.24
C LEU A 27 40.24 -0.88 37.59
N ILE A 28 39.59 -1.48 38.59
CA ILE A 28 40.24 -1.76 39.89
C ILE A 28 41.41 -2.72 39.70
N ASN A 29 41.20 -3.85 39.00
CA ASN A 29 42.26 -4.83 38.74
C ASN A 29 43.41 -4.21 37.93
N PHE A 30 43.10 -3.39 36.91
CA PHE A 30 44.09 -2.67 36.14
C PHE A 30 44.94 -1.75 37.01
N THR A 31 44.29 -0.97 37.89
CA THR A 31 44.96 -0.04 38.82
C THR A 31 45.83 -0.78 39.82
N GLN A 32 45.36 -1.89 40.38
CA GLN A 32 46.13 -2.73 41.30
C GLN A 32 47.36 -3.37 40.60
N THR A 33 47.24 -3.74 39.34
CA THR A 33 48.32 -4.40 38.60
C THR A 33 49.39 -3.43 38.13
N TYR A 34 49.01 -2.28 37.62
CA TYR A 34 49.95 -1.34 36.97
C TYR A 34 50.38 -0.18 37.89
N PHE A 35 49.61 0.16 38.95
CA PHE A 35 49.85 1.26 39.84
C PHE A 35 49.83 0.86 41.34
N PRO A 36 50.40 -0.31 41.71
CA PRO A 36 50.27 -0.88 43.06
C PRO A 36 50.83 0.01 44.19
N ASN A 37 51.84 0.83 43.86
CA ASN A 37 52.49 1.71 44.81
C ASN A 37 52.01 3.17 44.74
N THR A 38 51.23 3.51 43.71
CA THR A 38 50.79 4.89 43.47
C THR A 38 49.39 5.13 43.98
N TYR A 39 48.54 4.11 43.89
CA TYR A 39 47.14 4.18 44.31
C TYR A 39 46.75 2.90 45.07
N THR A 40 46.44 3.07 46.36
CA THR A 40 46.14 1.95 47.28
C THR A 40 44.77 2.07 47.95
N ASP A 41 44.10 3.22 47.79
CA ASP A 41 42.81 3.51 48.41
C ASP A 41 41.64 3.16 47.49
N PHE A 42 41.10 1.94 47.66
CA PHE A 42 39.93 1.45 46.95
C PHE A 42 38.61 1.53 47.74
N ASP A 43 38.57 2.42 48.74
CA ASP A 43 37.34 2.67 49.49
C ASP A 43 36.31 3.38 48.59
N ALA A 44 35.06 2.97 48.68
CA ALA A 44 33.95 3.54 47.88
C ALA A 44 33.77 5.06 48.09
N THR A 45 34.29 5.59 49.19
CA THR A 45 34.22 7.03 49.53
C THR A 45 35.42 7.82 49.01
N SER A 46 36.43 7.17 48.45
CA SER A 46 37.62 7.86 47.96
C SER A 46 37.39 8.58 46.62
N THR A 47 38.06 9.72 46.47
CA THR A 47 37.98 10.51 45.23
C THR A 47 38.48 9.72 44.00
N GLY A 48 39.50 8.87 44.19
CA GLY A 48 40.00 8.04 43.11
C GLY A 48 39.01 6.96 42.65
N MET A 49 38.32 6.34 43.63
CA MET A 49 37.22 5.42 43.30
C MET A 49 36.08 6.12 42.57
N MET A 50 35.73 7.36 42.97
CA MET A 50 34.73 8.15 42.26
C MET A 50 35.10 8.37 40.80
N PHE A 51 36.37 8.66 40.46
CA PHE A 51 36.80 8.79 39.06
C PHE A 51 36.81 7.46 38.31
N MET A 52 37.18 6.36 38.98
CA MET A 52 37.11 5.02 38.36
C MET A 52 35.65 4.61 38.08
N GLU A 53 34.74 4.91 39.00
CA GLU A 53 33.30 4.66 38.80
C GLU A 53 32.69 5.53 37.70
N GLN A 54 33.11 6.80 37.59
CA GLN A 54 32.71 7.66 36.45
C GLN A 54 33.25 7.12 35.15
N ALA A 55 34.50 6.66 35.11
CA ALA A 55 35.05 6.05 33.87
C ALA A 55 34.34 4.74 33.52
N ALA A 56 33.98 3.91 34.51
CA ALA A 56 33.20 2.70 34.31
C ALA A 56 31.77 3.01 33.80
N TYR A 57 31.14 4.08 34.35
CA TYR A 57 29.83 4.53 33.86
C TYR A 57 29.89 5.03 32.42
N VAL A 58 30.88 5.84 32.07
CA VAL A 58 31.07 6.27 30.67
C VAL A 58 31.29 5.07 29.73
N GLY A 59 32.09 4.09 30.18
CA GLY A 59 32.31 2.85 29.42
C GLY A 59 31.03 2.03 29.23
N ASP A 60 30.18 1.94 30.24
CA ASP A 60 28.89 1.27 30.19
C ASP A 60 27.94 1.96 29.20
N VAL A 61 27.84 3.29 29.29
CA VAL A 61 27.02 4.09 28.36
C VAL A 61 27.51 3.95 26.91
N LEU A 62 28.82 4.00 26.67
CA LEU A 62 29.39 3.81 25.35
C LEU A 62 29.15 2.38 24.81
N SER A 63 29.27 1.37 25.68
CA SER A 63 28.93 -0.02 25.35
C SER A 63 27.47 -0.16 24.91
N PHE A 64 26.56 0.46 25.69
CA PHE A 64 25.13 0.47 25.33
C PHE A 64 24.85 1.13 23.97
N TYR A 65 25.49 2.27 23.69
CA TYR A 65 25.33 2.93 22.40
C TYR A 65 25.90 2.08 21.25
N LEU A 66 27.03 1.42 21.45
CA LEU A 66 27.61 0.51 20.45
C LEU A 66 26.68 -0.67 20.16
N ASP A 67 26.17 -1.32 21.21
CA ASP A 67 25.24 -2.43 21.05
C ASP A 67 23.94 -1.97 20.38
N SER A 68 23.43 -0.80 20.72
CA SER A 68 22.26 -0.20 20.07
C SER A 68 22.51 0.08 18.60
N GLN A 69 23.66 0.64 18.22
CA GLN A 69 24.01 0.88 16.82
C GLN A 69 24.17 -0.43 16.04
N ILE A 70 24.75 -1.45 16.63
CA ILE A 70 24.87 -2.77 16.01
C ILE A 70 23.48 -3.40 15.83
N GLN A 71 22.58 -3.28 16.83
CA GLN A 71 21.20 -3.76 16.71
C GLN A 71 20.48 -3.14 15.51
N GLU A 72 20.66 -1.84 15.27
CA GLU A 72 20.05 -1.13 14.15
C GLU A 72 20.55 -1.61 12.77
N THR A 73 21.66 -2.35 12.70
CA THR A 73 22.13 -2.95 11.43
C THR A 73 21.45 -4.26 11.07
N TYR A 74 20.72 -4.87 12.02
CA TYR A 74 20.00 -6.12 11.78
C TYR A 74 18.53 -5.86 11.58
N LEU A 75 17.96 -6.31 10.46
CA LEU A 75 16.55 -6.13 10.11
C LEU A 75 15.60 -6.57 11.21
N GLN A 76 15.92 -7.68 11.94
CA GLN A 76 15.07 -8.20 13.01
C GLN A 76 15.02 -7.30 14.24
N PHE A 77 16.07 -6.50 14.48
CA PHE A 77 16.27 -5.72 15.69
C PHE A 77 16.19 -4.21 15.47
N ALA A 78 16.33 -3.74 14.24
CA ALA A 78 16.23 -2.33 13.90
C ALA A 78 14.85 -1.76 14.30
N ASN A 79 14.84 -0.66 15.04
CA ASN A 79 13.62 0.00 15.53
C ASN A 79 13.44 1.41 14.96
N GLN A 80 14.49 1.98 14.37
CA GLN A 80 14.40 3.30 13.77
C GLN A 80 13.81 3.20 12.36
N ASN A 81 12.73 3.95 12.10
CA ASN A 81 12.05 3.93 10.80
C ASN A 81 13.00 4.24 9.65
N ASN A 82 13.88 5.23 9.82
CA ASN A 82 14.81 5.63 8.75
C ASN A 82 15.74 4.48 8.33
N ASN A 83 16.28 3.73 9.32
CA ASN A 83 17.14 2.57 9.03
C ASN A 83 16.35 1.46 8.33
N LEU A 84 15.12 1.22 8.77
CA LEU A 84 14.25 0.22 8.14
C LEU A 84 13.86 0.61 6.71
N TYR A 85 13.60 1.88 6.42
CA TYR A 85 13.37 2.35 5.05
C TYR A 85 14.61 2.15 4.16
N GLU A 86 15.80 2.47 4.68
CA GLU A 86 17.04 2.20 3.94
C GLU A 86 17.23 0.71 3.66
N MET A 87 17.03 -0.15 4.66
CA MET A 87 17.08 -1.60 4.48
C MET A 87 16.01 -2.08 3.50
N ALA A 88 14.80 -1.51 3.51
CA ALA A 88 13.75 -1.88 2.57
C ALA A 88 14.21 -1.73 1.11
N TYR A 89 14.83 -0.59 0.78
CA TYR A 89 15.38 -0.37 -0.56
C TYR A 89 16.56 -1.28 -0.90
N MET A 90 17.42 -1.61 0.07
CA MET A 90 18.50 -2.58 -0.13
C MET A 90 17.97 -3.96 -0.54
N PHE A 91 16.81 -4.36 -0.02
CA PHE A 91 16.13 -5.62 -0.33
C PHE A 91 15.07 -5.50 -1.44
N GLY A 92 14.99 -4.34 -2.11
CA GLY A 92 14.09 -4.12 -3.24
C GLY A 92 12.62 -3.88 -2.87
N TYR A 93 12.32 -3.60 -1.59
CA TYR A 93 10.98 -3.25 -1.13
C TYR A 93 10.80 -1.73 -1.08
N LYS A 94 9.70 -1.22 -1.67
CA LYS A 94 9.33 0.20 -1.60
C LYS A 94 8.30 0.40 -0.49
N PRO A 95 8.67 1.05 0.63
CA PRO A 95 7.76 1.32 1.76
C PRO A 95 6.55 2.16 1.34
N LYS A 96 5.42 1.96 2.01
CA LYS A 96 4.18 2.67 1.75
C LYS A 96 3.91 3.66 2.87
N LEU A 97 3.74 4.95 2.55
CA LEU A 97 3.38 5.99 3.51
C LEU A 97 1.90 5.96 3.87
N THR A 98 1.06 5.68 2.88
CA THR A 98 -0.39 5.60 3.03
C THR A 98 -0.97 4.66 1.99
N GLY A 99 -2.17 4.20 2.23
CA GLY A 99 -2.97 3.49 1.24
C GLY A 99 -4.18 4.27 0.85
N LEU A 100 -4.37 4.41 -0.46
CA LEU A 100 -5.52 5.06 -1.02
C LEU A 100 -6.70 4.08 -1.08
N ALA A 101 -7.90 4.56 -0.69
CA ALA A 101 -9.12 3.80 -0.91
C ALA A 101 -9.53 3.90 -2.38
N THR A 102 -10.09 2.83 -2.91
CA THR A 102 -10.62 2.77 -4.27
C THR A 102 -12.12 2.53 -4.27
N THR A 103 -12.82 3.13 -5.21
CA THR A 103 -14.24 2.86 -5.45
C THR A 103 -14.59 3.13 -6.91
N VAL A 104 -15.73 2.60 -7.35
CA VAL A 104 -16.34 2.98 -8.64
C VAL A 104 -17.31 4.12 -8.38
N ILE A 105 -17.21 5.17 -9.18
CA ILE A 105 -18.16 6.29 -9.18
C ILE A 105 -19.02 6.22 -10.44
N GLU A 106 -20.31 6.31 -10.26
CA GLU A 106 -21.29 6.43 -11.33
C GLU A 106 -21.57 7.90 -11.61
N PHE A 107 -21.45 8.28 -12.86
CA PHE A 107 -21.73 9.62 -13.37
C PHE A 107 -23.04 9.58 -14.13
N TYR A 108 -23.90 10.52 -13.85
CA TYR A 108 -25.21 10.66 -14.47
C TYR A 108 -25.29 12.04 -15.14
N GLN A 109 -25.82 12.09 -16.37
CA GLN A 109 -26.05 13.32 -17.10
C GLN A 109 -27.38 13.22 -17.85
N GLN A 110 -28.19 14.29 -17.81
CA GLN A 110 -29.38 14.39 -18.67
C GLN A 110 -29.02 15.19 -19.91
N ILE A 111 -29.36 14.66 -21.10
CA ILE A 111 -29.20 15.37 -22.36
C ILE A 111 -30.53 15.46 -23.09
N PRO A 112 -30.76 16.52 -23.90
CA PRO A 112 -32.00 16.68 -24.64
C PRO A 112 -32.16 15.61 -25.72
N SER A 113 -33.39 15.38 -26.14
CA SER A 113 -33.68 14.54 -27.29
C SER A 113 -33.55 15.34 -28.58
N LYS A 114 -33.17 14.64 -29.65
CA LYS A 114 -33.13 15.13 -31.03
C LYS A 114 -33.92 14.21 -31.92
N GLN A 115 -34.80 14.80 -32.75
CA GLN A 115 -35.56 14.02 -33.69
C GLN A 115 -34.76 13.74 -34.96
N ILE A 116 -34.62 12.48 -35.30
CA ILE A 116 -34.02 12.00 -36.56
C ILE A 116 -35.07 11.14 -37.31
N GLY A 117 -35.65 11.73 -38.33
CA GLY A 117 -36.78 11.08 -39.01
C GLY A 117 -38.01 10.97 -38.09
N ASN A 118 -38.47 9.75 -37.80
CA ASN A 118 -39.62 9.46 -36.93
C ASN A 118 -39.20 9.03 -35.51
N GLU A 119 -37.91 8.98 -35.23
CA GLU A 119 -37.37 8.51 -33.95
C GLU A 119 -36.75 9.64 -33.16
N TYR A 120 -36.90 9.58 -31.82
CA TYR A 120 -36.23 10.46 -30.90
C TYR A 120 -35.00 9.77 -30.35
N VAL A 121 -33.82 10.41 -30.51
CA VAL A 121 -32.52 9.92 -30.05
C VAL A 121 -31.85 10.92 -29.11
N PRO A 122 -30.90 10.50 -28.26
CA PRO A 122 -30.12 11.43 -27.45
C PRO A 122 -29.31 12.42 -28.32
N ASP A 123 -29.34 13.71 -28.00
CA ASP A 123 -28.52 14.70 -28.66
C ASP A 123 -27.12 14.78 -28.02
N TYR A 124 -26.18 14.01 -28.53
CA TYR A 124 -24.81 13.95 -28.03
C TYR A 124 -24.01 15.25 -28.23
N ASP A 125 -24.54 16.24 -28.98
CA ASP A 125 -23.92 17.56 -29.07
C ASP A 125 -23.85 18.23 -27.68
N TYR A 126 -24.74 17.85 -26.76
CA TYR A 126 -24.77 18.30 -25.36
C TYR A 126 -24.08 17.34 -24.38
N ALA A 127 -23.41 16.31 -24.86
CA ALA A 127 -22.68 15.40 -23.99
C ALA A 127 -21.45 16.09 -23.39
N LEU A 128 -21.28 15.92 -22.07
CA LEU A 128 -20.19 16.53 -21.32
C LEU A 128 -18.94 15.65 -21.34
N LEU A 129 -17.79 16.30 -21.24
CA LEU A 129 -16.51 15.67 -20.96
C LEU A 129 -16.08 16.10 -19.55
N VAL A 130 -15.98 15.15 -18.64
CA VAL A 130 -15.37 15.35 -17.31
C VAL A 130 -13.91 14.94 -17.43
N PRO A 131 -12.95 15.87 -17.21
CA PRO A 131 -11.53 15.58 -17.34
C PRO A 131 -11.06 14.52 -16.33
N GLU A 132 -9.96 13.85 -16.65
CA GLU A 132 -9.20 13.05 -15.67
C GLU A 132 -8.75 13.94 -14.51
N ASN A 133 -8.47 13.34 -13.38
CA ASN A 133 -8.08 14.03 -12.13
C ASN A 133 -9.15 14.98 -11.57
N THR A 134 -10.41 14.89 -12.02
CA THR A 134 -11.52 15.65 -11.42
C THR A 134 -11.85 15.09 -10.04
N SER A 135 -12.06 16.01 -9.08
CA SER A 135 -12.35 15.67 -7.70
C SER A 135 -13.84 15.46 -7.44
N VAL A 136 -14.16 14.39 -6.72
CA VAL A 136 -15.49 14.07 -6.18
C VAL A 136 -15.40 14.01 -4.66
N ASN A 137 -16.26 14.73 -3.96
CA ASN A 137 -16.22 14.85 -2.52
C ASN A 137 -17.37 14.11 -1.85
N SER A 138 -17.10 13.56 -0.67
CA SER A 138 -18.11 13.03 0.20
C SER A 138 -18.75 14.12 1.06
N ASP A 139 -19.89 13.80 1.66
CA ASP A 139 -20.57 14.61 2.67
C ASP A 139 -19.69 14.94 3.90
N ARG A 140 -18.64 14.15 4.14
CA ARG A 140 -17.67 14.31 5.22
C ARG A 140 -16.40 15.04 4.82
N GLY A 141 -16.32 15.58 3.60
CA GLY A 141 -15.16 16.31 3.10
C GLY A 141 -13.97 15.40 2.71
N ILE A 142 -14.23 14.11 2.45
CA ILE A 142 -13.20 13.22 1.90
C ILE A 142 -13.25 13.30 0.39
N THR A 143 -12.10 13.61 -0.21
CA THR A 143 -11.95 13.80 -1.65
C THR A 143 -11.51 12.50 -2.32
N PHE A 144 -12.14 12.20 -3.44
CA PHE A 144 -11.74 11.17 -4.39
C PHE A 144 -11.45 11.80 -5.74
N THR A 145 -10.43 11.31 -6.41
CA THR A 145 -10.01 11.77 -7.74
C THR A 145 -10.23 10.65 -8.74
N ILE A 146 -10.89 10.95 -9.86
CA ILE A 146 -11.08 9.97 -10.94
C ILE A 146 -9.79 9.75 -11.71
N GLU A 147 -9.51 8.50 -12.08
CA GLU A 147 -8.29 8.15 -12.81
C GLU A 147 -8.40 8.48 -14.30
N ASP A 148 -9.55 8.22 -14.90
CA ASP A 148 -9.82 8.41 -16.33
C ASP A 148 -10.92 9.43 -16.57
N ALA A 149 -10.85 10.17 -17.67
CA ALA A 149 -11.89 11.10 -18.09
C ALA A 149 -13.23 10.38 -18.37
N VAL A 150 -14.35 11.04 -18.03
CA VAL A 150 -15.70 10.58 -18.39
C VAL A 150 -16.12 11.26 -19.67
N ASP A 151 -16.14 10.53 -20.78
CA ASP A 151 -16.63 11.00 -22.07
C ASP A 151 -17.96 10.32 -22.38
N PHE A 152 -19.06 11.04 -22.31
CA PHE A 152 -20.39 10.52 -22.59
C PHE A 152 -20.69 10.37 -24.09
N THR A 153 -19.85 10.88 -24.95
CA THR A 153 -20.01 10.71 -26.41
C THR A 153 -19.56 9.33 -26.90
N VAL A 154 -18.71 8.67 -26.12
CA VAL A 154 -18.13 7.36 -26.44
C VAL A 154 -18.86 6.26 -25.68
N SER A 155 -19.27 5.20 -26.39
CA SER A 155 -19.79 3.98 -25.78
C SER A 155 -19.15 2.77 -26.45
N SER A 156 -18.53 1.90 -25.64
CA SER A 156 -17.89 0.68 -26.12
C SER A 156 -18.24 -0.51 -25.22
N SER A 157 -17.91 -1.73 -25.63
CA SER A 157 -18.12 -2.94 -24.81
C SER A 157 -17.33 -2.94 -23.50
N THR A 158 -16.21 -2.22 -23.46
CA THR A 158 -15.33 -2.09 -22.29
C THR A 158 -15.60 -0.82 -21.49
N ASP A 159 -16.24 0.18 -22.10
CA ASP A 159 -16.63 1.46 -21.48
C ASP A 159 -18.06 1.83 -21.93
N PRO A 160 -19.08 1.07 -21.50
CA PRO A 160 -20.45 1.29 -21.95
C PRO A 160 -21.04 2.57 -21.35
N THR A 161 -21.78 3.31 -22.18
CA THR A 161 -22.68 4.38 -21.71
C THR A 161 -24.09 3.81 -21.67
N GLU A 162 -24.65 3.64 -20.48
CA GLU A 162 -26.04 3.22 -20.30
C GLU A 162 -26.98 4.39 -20.63
N ILE A 163 -28.02 4.12 -21.42
CA ILE A 163 -28.99 5.13 -21.85
C ILE A 163 -30.39 4.74 -21.38
N SER A 164 -31.06 5.66 -20.73
CA SER A 164 -32.46 5.50 -20.33
C SER A 164 -33.24 6.81 -20.58
N ILE A 165 -34.57 6.72 -20.65
CA ILE A 165 -35.40 7.91 -20.80
C ILE A 165 -35.54 8.57 -19.43
N ALA A 166 -35.12 9.85 -19.31
CA ALA A 166 -35.22 10.62 -18.09
C ALA A 166 -36.59 11.33 -17.97
N GLN A 167 -37.07 11.93 -19.07
CA GLN A 167 -38.31 12.71 -19.08
C GLN A 167 -39.08 12.50 -20.37
N ILE A 168 -40.41 12.42 -20.23
CA ILE A 168 -41.33 12.34 -21.35
C ILE A 168 -42.26 13.58 -21.31
N THR A 169 -42.36 14.28 -22.42
CA THR A 169 -43.26 15.44 -22.59
C THR A 169 -44.17 15.19 -23.78
N SER A 170 -45.49 15.29 -23.55
CA SER A 170 -46.53 15.07 -24.58
C SER A 170 -46.49 13.67 -25.23
N GLY A 171 -46.00 12.66 -24.51
CA GLY A 171 -45.87 11.28 -25.00
C GLY A 171 -44.56 10.97 -25.73
N GLU A 172 -43.67 11.93 -25.89
CA GLU A 172 -42.37 11.80 -26.55
C GLU A 172 -41.20 12.03 -25.58
N PRO A 173 -40.09 11.30 -25.74
CA PRO A 173 -38.89 11.52 -24.91
C PRO A 173 -38.37 12.96 -25.08
N SER A 174 -38.28 13.72 -24.01
CA SER A 174 -37.71 15.09 -24.03
C SER A 174 -36.26 15.12 -23.55
N TYR A 175 -35.91 14.27 -22.56
CA TYR A 175 -34.55 14.12 -22.08
C TYR A 175 -34.20 12.63 -21.87
N TYR A 176 -32.96 12.32 -22.15
CA TYR A 176 -32.33 11.01 -21.89
C TYR A 176 -31.36 11.13 -20.73
N LEU A 177 -31.29 10.10 -19.88
CA LEU A 177 -30.29 9.94 -18.84
C LEU A 177 -29.18 9.05 -19.39
N LEU A 178 -27.98 9.61 -19.39
CA LEU A 178 -26.74 8.87 -19.66
C LEU A 178 -26.10 8.51 -18.32
N LYS A 179 -25.58 7.28 -18.22
CA LYS A 179 -24.87 6.79 -17.05
C LYS A 179 -23.55 6.18 -17.50
N LYS A 180 -22.46 6.50 -16.77
CA LYS A 180 -21.13 5.96 -17.02
C LYS A 180 -20.40 5.74 -15.70
N GLN A 181 -19.47 4.80 -15.66
CA GLN A 181 -18.72 4.44 -14.46
C GLN A 181 -17.24 4.76 -14.63
N ARG A 182 -16.58 5.20 -13.53
CA ARG A 182 -15.12 5.41 -13.46
C ARG A 182 -14.57 4.97 -12.12
N ASN A 183 -13.34 4.48 -12.18
CA ASN A 183 -12.55 4.23 -10.98
C ASN A 183 -12.10 5.56 -10.38
N ALA A 184 -12.09 5.61 -9.05
CA ALA A 184 -11.60 6.76 -8.32
C ALA A 184 -10.74 6.31 -7.14
N LEU A 185 -9.70 7.10 -6.87
CA LEU A 185 -8.78 6.94 -5.75
C LEU A 185 -9.03 8.03 -4.72
N SER A 186 -8.95 7.67 -3.44
CA SER A 186 -9.05 8.66 -2.38
C SER A 186 -7.82 9.54 -2.33
N GLY A 187 -8.02 10.83 -2.34
CA GLY A 187 -6.96 11.84 -2.25
C GLY A 187 -7.25 13.05 -3.12
N GLU A 188 -6.52 14.10 -2.84
CA GLU A 188 -6.52 15.36 -3.57
C GLU A 188 -5.22 15.48 -4.36
N VAL A 189 -5.32 15.96 -5.60
CA VAL A 189 -4.13 16.25 -6.41
C VAL A 189 -3.46 17.51 -5.87
N ARG A 190 -2.20 17.39 -5.44
CA ARG A 190 -1.36 18.47 -4.98
C ARG A 190 -0.16 18.66 -5.89
N SER A 191 0.36 19.88 -5.95
CA SER A 191 1.56 20.18 -6.70
C SER A 191 2.61 20.86 -5.81
N VAL A 192 3.86 20.51 -6.04
CA VAL A 192 5.03 21.15 -5.42
C VAL A 192 5.98 21.56 -6.53
N GLU A 193 6.43 22.81 -6.48
CA GLU A 193 7.40 23.36 -7.42
C GLU A 193 8.77 23.45 -6.75
N ALA A 194 9.82 23.06 -7.47
CA ALA A 194 11.19 23.15 -7.04
C ALA A 194 12.08 23.72 -8.14
N ASN A 195 12.80 24.81 -7.84
CA ASN A 195 13.77 25.38 -8.75
C ASN A 195 15.08 24.60 -8.71
N ILE A 196 15.47 24.08 -9.86
CA ILE A 196 16.76 23.43 -10.07
C ILE A 196 17.69 24.45 -10.74
N GLY A 197 18.82 24.73 -10.12
CA GLY A 197 19.83 25.64 -10.64
C GLY A 197 20.70 25.00 -11.73
N ALA A 198 21.99 25.40 -11.78
CA ALA A 198 22.94 24.86 -12.73
C ALA A 198 23.02 23.32 -12.67
N TYR A 199 23.39 22.71 -13.79
CA TYR A 199 23.51 21.26 -13.93
C TYR A 199 24.28 20.61 -12.76
N GLN A 200 23.66 19.59 -12.21
CA GLN A 200 24.23 18.72 -11.20
C GLN A 200 23.85 17.26 -11.53
N ALA A 201 24.78 16.35 -11.39
CA ALA A 201 24.49 14.93 -11.58
C ALA A 201 23.62 14.40 -10.44
N PHE A 202 22.54 13.68 -10.77
CA PHE A 202 21.59 13.08 -9.82
C PHE A 202 20.93 14.11 -8.87
N PRO A 203 20.39 15.22 -9.36
CA PRO A 203 19.71 16.16 -8.49
C PRO A 203 18.48 15.50 -7.87
N SER A 204 18.11 15.94 -6.67
CA SER A 204 16.96 15.37 -5.97
C SER A 204 16.09 16.46 -5.35
N ILE A 205 14.79 16.19 -5.30
CA ILE A 205 13.75 17.01 -4.68
C ILE A 205 13.14 16.22 -3.51
N ILE A 206 12.86 16.88 -2.40
CA ILE A 206 12.19 16.30 -1.25
C ILE A 206 10.77 16.86 -1.17
N VAL A 207 9.78 15.98 -1.26
CA VAL A 207 8.38 16.28 -1.00
C VAL A 207 8.04 15.95 0.43
N ASN A 208 7.55 16.94 1.19
CA ASN A 208 7.18 16.81 2.59
C ASN A 208 5.66 16.59 2.69
N ASP A 209 5.21 15.34 2.71
CA ASP A 209 3.80 14.97 2.89
C ASP A 209 3.72 13.57 3.51
N ASN A 210 3.02 13.47 4.65
CA ASN A 210 2.82 12.20 5.37
C ASN A 210 1.67 11.35 4.82
N GLN A 211 0.92 11.88 3.86
CA GLN A 211 -0.21 11.20 3.21
C GLN A 211 0.01 11.05 1.70
N MET A 212 1.25 11.07 1.26
CA MET A 212 1.60 10.89 -0.14
C MET A 212 1.27 9.47 -0.60
N GLY A 213 0.22 9.33 -1.42
CA GLY A 213 -0.24 8.04 -1.95
C GLY A 213 0.50 7.61 -3.23
N GLY A 214 0.99 8.56 -4.01
CA GLY A 214 1.75 8.29 -5.24
C GLY A 214 1.98 9.54 -6.06
N ILE A 215 2.99 9.49 -6.94
CA ILE A 215 3.29 10.56 -7.89
C ILE A 215 2.41 10.36 -9.12
N ILE A 216 1.76 11.42 -9.58
CA ILE A 216 0.93 11.42 -10.79
C ILE A 216 1.81 11.81 -11.97
N ASP A 217 2.38 13.03 -11.92
CA ASP A 217 3.18 13.58 -12.99
C ASP A 217 4.35 14.40 -12.44
N VAL A 218 5.45 14.39 -13.19
CA VAL A 218 6.61 15.25 -12.95
C VAL A 218 6.99 15.87 -14.30
N PHE A 219 7.03 17.20 -14.37
CA PHE A 219 7.38 17.91 -15.59
C PHE A 219 8.24 19.13 -15.30
N ASP A 220 9.02 19.54 -16.28
CA ASP A 220 9.85 20.75 -16.19
C ASP A 220 9.14 21.97 -16.77
N GLY A 221 9.79 23.14 -16.67
CA GLY A 221 9.26 24.40 -17.19
C GLY A 221 9.15 24.46 -18.71
N GLU A 222 9.76 23.52 -19.45
CA GLU A 222 9.63 23.38 -20.90
C GLU A 222 8.50 22.42 -21.29
N GLY A 223 7.88 21.75 -20.32
CA GLY A 223 6.80 20.76 -20.54
C GLY A 223 7.29 19.34 -20.81
N ASN A 224 8.57 19.04 -20.60
CA ASN A 224 9.06 17.67 -20.70
C ASN A 224 8.56 16.86 -19.51
N LYS A 225 7.89 15.74 -19.80
CA LYS A 225 7.36 14.83 -18.79
C LYS A 225 8.42 13.78 -18.39
N TYR A 226 8.69 13.70 -17.10
CA TYR A 226 9.58 12.70 -16.51
C TYR A 226 8.77 11.46 -16.11
N SER A 227 9.27 10.28 -16.47
CA SER A 227 8.62 9.00 -16.15
C SER A 227 9.24 8.36 -14.90
N GLU A 228 8.40 7.86 -14.00
CA GLU A 228 8.86 7.09 -12.85
C GLU A 228 9.38 5.73 -13.33
N VAL A 229 10.58 5.36 -12.89
CA VAL A 229 11.22 4.08 -13.20
C VAL A 229 11.69 3.38 -11.92
N ASN A 230 11.81 2.06 -11.96
CA ASN A 230 12.30 1.32 -10.80
C ASN A 230 13.78 1.62 -10.49
N TYR A 231 14.57 1.87 -11.54
CA TYR A 231 15.99 2.26 -11.45
C TYR A 231 16.32 3.16 -12.64
N LEU A 232 17.20 4.14 -12.44
CA LEU A 232 17.48 5.19 -13.44
C LEU A 232 18.08 4.65 -14.77
N ALA A 233 18.68 3.48 -14.79
CA ALA A 233 19.16 2.85 -16.02
C ALA A 233 18.05 2.19 -16.86
N GLN A 234 16.79 2.16 -16.39
CA GLN A 234 15.66 1.62 -17.15
C GLN A 234 15.24 2.63 -18.21
N GLU A 235 15.49 2.31 -19.49
CA GLU A 235 15.19 3.20 -20.61
C GLU A 235 13.78 3.05 -21.18
N LEU A 236 13.19 1.86 -21.05
CA LEU A 236 11.90 1.53 -21.60
C LEU A 236 10.83 1.61 -20.53
N VAL A 237 9.79 2.36 -20.81
CA VAL A 237 8.56 2.44 -20.00
C VAL A 237 7.37 1.98 -20.83
N PHE A 238 6.39 1.37 -20.16
CA PHE A 238 5.12 1.06 -20.79
C PHE A 238 4.23 2.32 -20.74
N GLU A 239 3.69 2.68 -21.88
CA GLU A 239 2.74 3.79 -22.03
C GLU A 239 1.44 3.27 -22.60
N GLU A 240 0.34 3.68 -22.01
CA GLU A 240 -0.99 3.38 -22.49
C GLU A 240 -1.43 4.48 -23.46
N THR A 241 -1.70 4.11 -24.70
CA THR A 241 -2.23 5.02 -25.70
C THR A 241 -3.65 4.64 -26.07
N LYS A 242 -4.55 5.64 -26.19
CA LYS A 242 -5.93 5.38 -26.63
C LYS A 242 -5.92 4.84 -28.06
N ASN A 243 -6.70 3.79 -28.29
CA ASN A 243 -6.83 3.15 -29.61
C ASN A 243 -7.79 3.95 -30.51
N THR A 244 -7.41 5.17 -30.87
CA THR A 244 -8.22 6.09 -31.68
C THR A 244 -7.65 6.31 -33.09
N ASN A 245 -6.57 5.62 -33.46
CA ASN A 245 -5.91 5.83 -34.74
C ASN A 245 -6.62 5.07 -35.86
N ILE A 246 -7.47 5.76 -36.60
CA ILE A 246 -8.22 5.23 -37.77
C ILE A 246 -7.28 4.65 -38.85
N ASN A 247 -6.04 5.10 -38.91
CA ASN A 247 -5.07 4.63 -39.92
C ASN A 247 -4.33 3.36 -39.46
N ASP A 248 -4.64 2.80 -38.29
CA ASP A 248 -4.13 1.52 -37.83
C ASP A 248 -5.18 0.42 -38.07
N PRO A 249 -5.15 -0.28 -39.21
CA PRO A 249 -6.19 -1.26 -39.59
C PRO A 249 -6.22 -2.49 -38.67
N ASN A 250 -5.13 -2.76 -37.94
CA ASN A 250 -5.05 -3.93 -37.05
C ASN A 250 -5.69 -3.66 -35.69
N ASN A 251 -5.56 -2.44 -35.16
CA ASN A 251 -6.01 -2.10 -33.83
C ASN A 251 -7.34 -1.36 -33.82
N PHE A 252 -7.60 -0.49 -34.79
CA PHE A 252 -8.82 0.31 -34.86
C PHE A 252 -10.10 -0.55 -34.94
N GLN A 253 -10.06 -1.67 -35.65
CA GLN A 253 -11.19 -2.60 -35.74
C GLN A 253 -11.60 -3.17 -34.35
N ASN A 254 -10.71 -3.16 -33.41
CA ASN A 254 -10.90 -3.68 -32.06
C ASN A 254 -11.05 -2.56 -30.99
N GLU A 255 -11.26 -1.30 -31.39
CA GLU A 255 -11.41 -0.16 -30.48
C GLU A 255 -12.43 -0.43 -29.37
N GLY A 256 -13.57 -1.03 -29.70
CA GLY A 256 -14.61 -1.37 -28.74
C GLY A 256 -14.21 -2.42 -27.69
N ASN A 257 -13.25 -3.28 -28.00
CA ASN A 257 -12.78 -4.33 -27.09
C ASN A 257 -11.43 -4.01 -26.44
N VAL A 258 -10.61 -3.21 -27.13
CA VAL A 258 -9.26 -2.82 -26.69
C VAL A 258 -9.11 -1.30 -26.85
N PRO A 259 -9.66 -0.52 -25.89
CA PRO A 259 -9.65 0.95 -25.97
C PRO A 259 -8.27 1.56 -25.76
N TYR A 260 -7.35 0.84 -25.12
CA TYR A 260 -5.98 1.27 -24.88
C TYR A 260 -4.99 0.23 -25.41
N ILE A 261 -3.95 0.73 -26.08
CA ILE A 261 -2.83 -0.07 -26.57
C ILE A 261 -1.64 0.19 -25.69
N LEU A 262 -1.08 -0.86 -25.10
CA LEU A 262 0.15 -0.78 -24.34
C LEU A 262 1.34 -0.76 -25.30
N GLN A 263 2.12 0.32 -25.26
CA GLN A 263 3.32 0.49 -26.05
C GLN A 263 4.56 0.63 -25.16
N THR A 264 5.70 0.23 -25.70
CA THR A 264 6.99 0.51 -25.06
C THR A 264 7.56 1.80 -25.64
N ARG A 265 7.83 2.77 -24.78
CA ARG A 265 8.47 4.02 -25.14
C ARG A 265 9.83 4.15 -24.49
N GLN A 266 10.81 4.57 -25.26
CA GLN A 266 12.09 4.99 -24.69
C GLN A 266 11.96 6.39 -24.12
N THR A 267 12.27 6.56 -22.84
CA THR A 267 12.16 7.86 -22.17
C THR A 267 13.54 8.32 -21.69
N PRO A 268 14.05 9.46 -22.20
CA PRO A 268 15.27 10.06 -21.68
C PRO A 268 15.03 10.76 -20.34
N PHE A 269 13.82 11.26 -20.09
CA PHE A 269 13.45 11.98 -18.86
C PHE A 269 12.90 10.98 -17.84
N ARG A 270 13.68 10.69 -16.81
CA ARG A 270 13.39 9.63 -15.83
C ARG A 270 13.68 10.09 -14.42
N PHE A 271 12.90 9.57 -13.46
CA PHE A 271 13.18 9.73 -12.05
C PHE A 271 12.87 8.45 -11.28
N THR A 272 13.43 8.34 -10.09
CA THR A 272 13.07 7.33 -9.10
C THR A 272 12.53 8.02 -7.86
N SER A 273 11.53 7.43 -7.22
CA SER A 273 10.99 7.94 -5.96
C SER A 273 11.40 7.03 -4.80
N ARG A 274 11.78 7.63 -3.68
CA ARG A 274 12.25 6.94 -2.49
C ARG A 274 11.68 7.58 -1.24
N VAL A 275 11.06 6.79 -0.40
CA VAL A 275 10.60 7.22 0.93
C VAL A 275 11.80 7.28 1.87
N LEU A 276 12.12 8.45 2.42
CA LEU A 276 13.22 8.64 3.37
C LEU A 276 12.76 8.42 4.82
N ASN A 277 11.57 8.89 5.12
CA ASN A 277 10.96 8.77 6.44
C ASN A 277 9.42 8.92 6.30
N PRO A 278 8.62 8.74 7.37
CA PRO A 278 7.15 8.78 7.29
C PRO A 278 6.54 10.07 6.72
N THR A 279 7.33 11.15 6.60
CA THR A 279 6.86 12.46 6.13
C THR A 279 7.57 12.97 4.89
N GLN A 280 8.57 12.23 4.37
CA GLN A 280 9.43 12.71 3.30
C GLN A 280 9.63 11.66 2.21
N THR A 281 9.37 12.07 0.98
CA THR A 281 9.68 11.29 -0.21
C THR A 281 10.68 12.06 -1.06
N GLN A 282 11.78 11.42 -1.41
CA GLN A 282 12.79 11.94 -2.32
C GLN A 282 12.45 11.52 -3.75
N ILE A 283 12.57 12.45 -4.67
CA ILE A 283 12.50 12.25 -6.12
C ILE A 283 13.89 12.52 -6.67
N GLN A 284 14.53 11.50 -7.22
CA GLN A 284 15.90 11.59 -7.74
C GLN A 284 15.89 11.46 -9.26
N PHE A 285 16.53 12.40 -9.93
CA PHE A 285 16.66 12.44 -11.39
C PHE A 285 17.98 11.80 -11.87
N GLY A 286 18.14 11.74 -13.18
CA GLY A 286 19.32 11.18 -13.83
C GLY A 286 20.57 12.04 -13.73
N SER A 287 21.60 11.65 -14.47
CA SER A 287 22.90 12.33 -14.50
C SER A 287 23.26 12.90 -15.87
N GLY A 288 22.44 12.67 -16.90
CA GLY A 288 22.70 13.18 -18.24
C GLY A 288 22.63 14.70 -18.30
N ASN A 289 23.62 15.34 -18.94
CA ASN A 289 23.60 16.76 -19.17
C ASN A 289 22.70 17.09 -20.38
N PRO A 290 21.66 17.93 -20.25
CA PRO A 290 20.79 18.26 -21.36
C PRO A 290 21.50 19.00 -22.51
N ASN A 291 22.62 19.65 -22.21
CA ASN A 291 23.42 20.37 -23.19
C ASN A 291 24.41 19.48 -23.96
N ASP A 292 24.65 18.26 -23.49
CA ASP A 292 25.50 17.30 -24.18
C ASP A 292 24.64 16.47 -25.13
N THR A 293 24.93 16.53 -26.42
CA THR A 293 24.26 15.68 -27.40
C THR A 293 24.56 14.21 -27.08
N ALA A 294 23.53 13.34 -27.14
CA ALA A 294 23.65 11.90 -26.86
C ALA A 294 24.70 11.18 -27.75
N GLU A 295 25.17 11.85 -28.81
CA GLU A 295 26.24 11.40 -29.72
C GLU A 295 27.65 11.50 -29.12
N LEU A 296 27.80 12.25 -28.01
CA LEU A 296 29.04 12.33 -27.25
C LEU A 296 29.14 11.26 -26.15
N ILE A 297 28.68 10.05 -26.40
CA ILE A 297 29.25 8.87 -25.76
C ILE A 297 30.68 8.78 -26.35
N ILE A 298 31.63 9.51 -25.74
CA ILE A 298 33.02 9.27 -26.04
C ILE A 298 33.29 7.86 -25.49
N PRO A 299 33.36 6.82 -26.36
CA PRO A 299 33.73 5.52 -25.89
C PRO A 299 35.09 5.71 -25.24
N ASN A 300 35.27 5.31 -23.99
CA ASN A 300 36.58 5.28 -23.37
C ASN A 300 37.55 4.72 -24.44
N PRO A 301 38.64 5.44 -24.80
CA PRO A 301 39.55 4.98 -25.83
C PRO A 301 40.02 3.54 -25.63
N ASP A 302 39.98 3.07 -24.39
CA ASP A 302 40.19 1.69 -24.02
C ASP A 302 39.10 0.73 -24.53
N ASN A 303 37.88 1.18 -24.79
CA ASN A 303 36.79 0.34 -25.31
C ASN A 303 36.77 0.27 -26.84
N VAL A 304 37.37 1.22 -27.54
CA VAL A 304 37.51 1.21 -29.01
C VAL A 304 38.42 0.07 -29.48
N GLY A 305 39.28 -0.45 -28.60
CA GLY A 305 40.15 -1.59 -28.89
C GLY A 305 39.49 -2.98 -28.77
N LEU A 306 38.18 -3.08 -28.55
CA LEU A 306 37.44 -4.37 -28.43
C LEU A 306 37.48 -5.22 -29.71
N GLY A 307 37.77 -4.63 -30.89
CA GLY A 307 38.01 -5.38 -32.14
C GLY A 307 39.42 -5.90 -32.31
N LEU A 308 40.35 -5.60 -31.41
CA LEU A 308 41.74 -6.01 -31.50
C LEU A 308 41.98 -7.29 -30.70
N THR A 309 42.44 -8.33 -31.37
CA THR A 309 42.53 -9.74 -30.97
C THR A 309 43.45 -10.03 -29.76
N PHE A 310 44.11 -9.05 -29.15
CA PHE A 310 45.22 -9.29 -28.23
C PHE A 310 45.13 -8.71 -26.81
N LYS A 311 43.98 -8.16 -26.37
CA LYS A 311 43.90 -7.65 -24.98
C LYS A 311 42.69 -8.26 -24.22
N LYS A 312 42.99 -9.31 -23.49
CA LYS A 312 41.99 -10.01 -22.61
C LYS A 312 41.49 -9.19 -21.41
N GLU A 313 42.17 -8.11 -21.04
CA GLU A 313 41.86 -7.32 -19.83
C GLU A 313 40.76 -6.28 -20.04
N LYS A 314 40.33 -6.02 -21.28
CA LYS A 314 39.37 -4.95 -21.59
C LYS A 314 37.92 -5.33 -21.41
N LEU A 315 37.57 -6.60 -21.34
CA LEU A 315 36.19 -7.06 -21.14
C LEU A 315 35.65 -6.72 -19.74
N THR A 316 36.50 -6.68 -18.74
CA THR A 316 36.10 -6.32 -17.36
C THR A 316 35.94 -4.82 -17.17
N THR A 317 36.66 -3.99 -17.92
CA THR A 317 36.56 -2.52 -17.84
C THR A 317 35.41 -1.96 -18.69
N ALA A 318 35.04 -2.64 -19.78
CA ALA A 318 34.01 -2.23 -20.71
C ALA A 318 32.60 -2.25 -20.09
N TYR A 319 32.37 -3.10 -19.10
CA TYR A 319 31.06 -3.26 -18.41
C TYR A 319 31.04 -2.68 -17.00
N SER A 320 32.03 -1.87 -16.63
CA SER A 320 31.99 -1.19 -15.33
C SER A 320 30.95 -0.10 -15.32
N PRO A 321 29.98 -0.10 -14.37
CA PRO A 321 28.98 0.95 -14.24
C PRO A 321 29.58 2.35 -14.09
N THR A 322 30.82 2.46 -13.59
CA THR A 322 31.54 3.73 -13.43
C THR A 322 31.91 4.37 -14.77
N ASN A 323 31.97 3.62 -15.86
CA ASN A 323 32.26 4.15 -17.19
C ASN A 323 31.06 4.85 -17.84
N PHE A 324 29.85 4.70 -17.25
CA PHE A 324 28.61 5.27 -17.76
C PHE A 324 28.11 6.45 -16.93
N ILE A 325 28.84 6.90 -15.91
CA ILE A 325 28.43 7.99 -15.01
C ILE A 325 28.17 9.31 -15.75
N PHE A 326 28.79 9.50 -16.91
CA PHE A 326 28.68 10.74 -17.72
C PHE A 326 27.86 10.56 -19.00
N THR A 327 27.12 9.48 -19.14
CA THR A 327 26.25 9.23 -20.28
C THR A 327 24.79 9.45 -19.92
N ASN A 328 23.93 9.73 -20.91
CA ASN A 328 22.48 9.80 -20.74
C ASN A 328 21.85 8.44 -20.36
N THR A 329 22.64 7.42 -20.09
CA THR A 329 22.23 6.06 -19.72
C THR A 329 21.35 6.05 -18.47
N TYR A 330 21.54 7.00 -17.55
CA TYR A 330 20.71 7.15 -16.35
C TYR A 330 19.58 8.18 -16.49
N GLY A 331 19.35 8.69 -17.70
CA GLY A 331 18.37 9.73 -17.97
C GLY A 331 18.93 11.16 -17.80
N ILE A 332 18.25 12.12 -18.39
CA ILE A 332 18.63 13.53 -18.39
C ILE A 332 18.32 14.16 -17.04
N ALA A 333 19.29 14.89 -16.49
CA ALA A 333 19.11 15.68 -15.28
C ALA A 333 18.42 17.01 -15.63
N PRO A 334 17.41 17.46 -14.86
CA PRO A 334 16.89 18.81 -14.99
C PRO A 334 17.99 19.83 -14.61
N SER A 335 18.08 20.94 -15.36
CA SER A 335 19.00 22.05 -15.07
C SER A 335 18.38 23.38 -15.50
N GLU A 336 18.63 24.43 -14.73
CA GLU A 336 18.14 25.80 -14.96
C GLU A 336 16.62 25.86 -15.23
N THR A 337 15.84 25.01 -14.57
CA THR A 337 14.41 24.85 -14.78
C THR A 337 13.65 24.70 -13.47
N THR A 338 12.36 24.95 -13.50
CA THR A 338 11.45 24.65 -12.38
C THR A 338 10.80 23.31 -12.64
N ILE A 339 10.98 22.36 -11.71
CA ILE A 339 10.28 21.09 -11.74
C ILE A 339 8.99 21.19 -10.95
N THR A 340 7.89 20.80 -11.58
CA THR A 340 6.58 20.67 -10.95
C THR A 340 6.30 19.19 -10.73
N VAL A 341 6.07 18.82 -9.47
CA VAL A 341 5.69 17.46 -9.06
C VAL A 341 4.22 17.48 -8.70
N GLN A 342 3.40 16.73 -9.43
CA GLN A 342 2.00 16.49 -9.10
C GLN A 342 1.88 15.11 -8.45
N TYR A 343 1.22 15.08 -7.31
CA TYR A 343 1.05 13.85 -6.54
C TYR A 343 -0.32 13.81 -5.86
N LEU A 344 -0.76 12.59 -5.53
CA LEU A 344 -2.00 12.37 -4.82
C LEU A 344 -1.72 12.34 -3.31
N SER A 345 -2.34 13.26 -2.58
CA SER A 345 -2.26 13.36 -1.12
C SER A 345 -3.59 12.96 -0.49
N GLY A 346 -3.59 11.97 0.39
CA GLY A 346 -4.79 11.47 1.05
C GLY A 346 -4.66 10.01 1.45
N GLY A 347 -5.77 9.32 1.56
CA GLY A 347 -5.80 7.91 1.96
C GLY A 347 -6.03 7.71 3.45
N GLY A 348 -5.53 6.57 3.96
CA GLY A 348 -5.79 6.15 5.33
C GLY A 348 -7.16 5.48 5.51
N VAL A 349 -7.40 4.93 6.70
CA VAL A 349 -8.64 4.17 7.02
C VAL A 349 -9.90 5.04 6.88
N VAL A 350 -9.79 6.34 7.12
CA VAL A 350 -10.91 7.31 7.04
C VAL A 350 -11.45 7.43 5.61
N SER A 351 -10.61 7.14 4.61
CA SER A 351 -10.99 7.20 3.18
C SER A 351 -11.86 6.03 2.73
N ASN A 352 -12.09 5.01 3.56
CA ASN A 352 -13.02 3.92 3.25
C ASN A 352 -14.46 4.39 3.50
N VAL A 353 -14.98 5.26 2.64
CA VAL A 353 -16.33 5.83 2.78
C VAL A 353 -17.41 4.81 2.43
N PRO A 354 -18.60 4.89 3.07
CA PRO A 354 -19.71 4.00 2.76
C PRO A 354 -20.26 4.23 1.34
N ALA A 355 -21.08 3.30 0.88
CA ALA A 355 -21.84 3.47 -0.35
C ALA A 355 -22.75 4.70 -0.30
N ASN A 356 -23.01 5.33 -1.43
CA ASN A 356 -23.87 6.50 -1.61
C ASN A 356 -23.45 7.74 -0.81
N SER A 357 -22.16 7.91 -0.55
CA SER A 357 -21.61 9.05 0.20
C SER A 357 -20.86 10.07 -0.68
N LEU A 358 -20.42 9.68 -1.88
CA LEU A 358 -19.74 10.55 -2.83
C LEU A 358 -20.76 11.21 -3.74
N THR A 359 -21.16 12.44 -3.42
CA THR A 359 -22.27 13.11 -4.07
C THR A 359 -21.94 14.50 -4.62
N PHE A 360 -20.77 15.05 -4.28
CA PHE A 360 -20.36 16.40 -4.70
C PHE A 360 -19.26 16.31 -5.76
N LEU A 361 -19.58 16.77 -6.97
CA LEU A 361 -18.64 16.86 -8.09
C LEU A 361 -18.13 18.28 -8.23
N SER A 362 -16.81 18.46 -8.41
CA SER A 362 -16.26 19.74 -8.84
C SER A 362 -16.59 19.96 -10.32
N THR A 363 -17.37 21.00 -10.61
CA THR A 363 -17.83 21.29 -11.99
C THR A 363 -16.96 22.29 -12.73
N ALA A 364 -15.90 22.81 -12.12
CA ALA A 364 -15.09 23.90 -12.66
C ALA A 364 -14.44 23.60 -14.03
N ASP A 365 -14.10 22.33 -14.28
CA ASP A 365 -13.35 21.90 -15.48
C ASP A 365 -14.19 21.10 -16.49
N ILE A 366 -15.50 20.95 -16.24
CA ILE A 366 -16.39 20.22 -17.13
C ILE A 366 -16.62 21.02 -18.42
N LYS A 367 -16.45 20.40 -19.56
CA LYS A 367 -16.52 21.06 -20.88
C LYS A 367 -17.47 20.34 -21.82
N PHE A 368 -18.10 21.14 -22.69
CA PHE A 368 -18.74 20.61 -23.89
C PHE A 368 -17.68 20.41 -24.98
N GLN A 369 -17.80 19.35 -25.74
CA GLN A 369 -16.92 19.16 -26.90
C GLN A 369 -17.32 20.05 -28.07
N LYS A 370 -18.61 20.43 -28.16
CA LYS A 370 -19.13 21.30 -29.22
C LYS A 370 -19.30 22.75 -28.75
N THR A 371 -18.98 23.67 -29.63
CA THR A 371 -19.23 25.11 -29.46
C THR A 371 -20.56 25.51 -30.10
N ASN A 372 -21.13 26.66 -29.69
CA ASN A 372 -22.40 27.19 -30.20
C ASN A 372 -23.65 26.40 -29.83
N LEU A 373 -23.73 25.94 -28.59
CA LEU A 373 -24.92 25.31 -28.01
C LEU A 373 -25.91 26.37 -27.48
N ASN A 374 -27.20 25.99 -27.38
CA ASN A 374 -28.18 26.84 -26.70
C ASN A 374 -27.82 26.96 -25.21
N SER A 375 -27.62 28.20 -24.73
CA SER A 375 -27.13 28.43 -23.37
C SER A 375 -28.06 27.87 -22.29
N ASN A 376 -29.39 28.05 -22.43
CA ASN A 376 -30.35 27.56 -21.43
C ASN A 376 -30.34 26.01 -21.32
N THR A 377 -30.23 25.34 -22.46
CA THR A 377 -30.13 23.88 -22.48
C THR A 377 -28.78 23.41 -21.96
N ALA A 378 -27.70 24.10 -22.32
CA ALA A 378 -26.36 23.80 -21.82
C ALA A 378 -26.28 23.96 -20.30
N ASP A 379 -26.81 25.04 -19.75
CA ASP A 379 -26.85 25.26 -18.30
C ASP A 379 -27.69 24.19 -17.59
N TYR A 380 -28.81 23.76 -18.17
CA TYR A 380 -29.60 22.65 -17.63
C TYR A 380 -28.78 21.36 -17.60
N VAL A 381 -28.11 21.03 -18.69
CA VAL A 381 -27.28 19.81 -18.82
C VAL A 381 -26.15 19.81 -17.80
N VAL A 382 -25.42 20.92 -17.64
CA VAL A 382 -24.35 21.02 -16.62
C VAL A 382 -24.90 20.84 -15.22
N ASN A 383 -26.05 21.46 -14.91
CA ASN A 383 -26.68 21.32 -13.60
C ASN A 383 -27.32 19.94 -13.35
N SER A 384 -27.54 19.15 -14.40
CA SER A 384 -28.08 17.80 -14.29
C SER A 384 -27.04 16.73 -13.95
N ILE A 385 -25.75 17.09 -14.00
CA ILE A 385 -24.69 16.13 -13.69
C ILE A 385 -24.76 15.74 -12.21
N ALA A 386 -24.77 14.45 -11.97
CA ALA A 386 -24.79 13.88 -10.62
C ALA A 386 -23.80 12.71 -10.54
N VAL A 387 -23.30 12.48 -9.36
CA VAL A 387 -22.35 11.41 -9.07
C VAL A 387 -22.79 10.62 -7.86
N ASN A 388 -22.47 9.33 -7.86
CA ASN A 388 -22.72 8.45 -6.73
C ASN A 388 -21.73 7.29 -6.72
N ASN A 389 -21.35 6.80 -5.53
CA ASN A 389 -20.63 5.54 -5.39
C ASN A 389 -21.60 4.43 -4.95
N PRO A 390 -21.97 3.49 -5.81
CA PRO A 390 -22.91 2.43 -5.48
C PRO A 390 -22.36 1.46 -4.43
N ASN A 391 -21.04 1.31 -4.37
CA ASN A 391 -20.34 0.45 -3.44
C ASN A 391 -19.48 1.28 -2.47
N ALA A 392 -19.25 0.72 -1.29
CA ALA A 392 -18.34 1.33 -0.33
C ALA A 392 -16.89 1.34 -0.89
N ALA A 393 -16.16 2.42 -0.61
CA ALA A 393 -14.74 2.46 -0.90
C ALA A 393 -13.96 1.51 0.01
N SER A 394 -12.90 0.91 -0.51
CA SER A 394 -12.06 -0.04 0.22
C SER A 394 -10.58 0.11 -0.15
N GLY A 395 -9.69 -0.44 0.67
CA GLY A 395 -8.24 -0.39 0.43
C GLY A 395 -7.52 0.76 1.15
N GLY A 396 -8.26 1.73 1.70
CA GLY A 396 -7.66 2.80 2.50
C GLY A 396 -7.10 2.27 3.82
N ARG A 397 -5.83 2.52 4.08
CA ARG A 397 -5.15 2.18 5.34
C ARG A 397 -3.97 3.12 5.60
N GLY A 398 -3.45 3.08 6.83
CA GLY A 398 -2.18 3.74 7.15
C GLY A 398 -0.99 3.12 6.40
N GLY A 399 0.15 3.75 6.49
CA GLY A 399 1.41 3.21 5.97
C GLY A 399 1.86 1.94 6.69
N ASP A 400 2.94 1.35 6.22
CA ASP A 400 3.51 0.14 6.82
C ASP A 400 3.98 0.41 8.26
N THR A 401 3.53 -0.40 9.20
CA THR A 401 4.05 -0.41 10.56
C THR A 401 5.47 -1.02 10.59
N ILE A 402 6.25 -0.76 11.64
CA ILE A 402 7.61 -1.34 11.80
C ILE A 402 7.59 -2.87 11.64
N THR A 403 6.60 -3.53 12.20
CA THR A 403 6.47 -5.00 12.14
C THR A 403 6.14 -5.46 10.72
N GLU A 404 5.16 -4.82 10.07
CA GLU A 404 4.80 -5.12 8.67
C GLU A 404 5.97 -4.84 7.73
N LEU A 405 6.69 -3.73 7.96
CA LEU A 405 7.84 -3.36 7.15
C LEU A 405 8.93 -4.44 7.21
N ARG A 406 9.26 -4.97 8.40
CA ARG A 406 10.21 -6.08 8.54
C ARG A 406 9.77 -7.32 7.79
N GLU A 407 8.53 -7.75 7.97
CA GLU A 407 7.98 -8.93 7.30
C GLU A 407 7.93 -8.75 5.78
N ASN A 408 7.53 -7.58 5.31
CA ASN A 408 7.48 -7.26 3.89
C ASN A 408 8.88 -7.24 3.25
N ILE A 409 9.90 -6.73 3.96
CA ILE A 409 11.30 -6.74 3.50
C ILE A 409 11.80 -8.19 3.38
N LEU A 410 11.60 -9.02 4.40
CA LEU A 410 12.02 -10.42 4.38
C LEU A 410 11.34 -11.19 3.25
N SER A 411 10.05 -11.00 3.10
CA SER A 411 9.26 -11.66 2.05
C SER A 411 9.71 -11.21 0.65
N ASN A 412 9.95 -9.92 0.45
CA ASN A 412 10.35 -9.38 -0.85
C ASN A 412 11.78 -9.77 -1.24
N SER A 413 12.69 -9.95 -0.26
CA SER A 413 14.09 -10.32 -0.52
C SER A 413 14.23 -11.66 -1.24
N ASN A 414 13.28 -12.57 -1.06
CA ASN A 414 13.28 -13.90 -1.67
C ASN A 414 12.62 -13.93 -3.05
N THR A 415 11.94 -12.84 -3.47
CA THR A 415 11.23 -12.78 -4.75
C THR A 415 12.06 -12.08 -5.82
N GLN A 416 12.07 -12.64 -7.02
CA GLN A 416 12.57 -11.95 -8.22
C GLN A 416 11.46 -11.05 -8.78
N LEU A 417 11.74 -10.27 -9.85
CA LEU A 417 10.75 -9.44 -10.56
C LEU A 417 9.72 -10.27 -11.36
N ARG A 418 9.47 -11.51 -10.94
CA ARG A 418 8.47 -12.42 -11.52
C ARG A 418 7.79 -13.19 -10.41
N ALA A 419 6.55 -13.59 -10.64
CA ALA A 419 5.78 -14.44 -9.75
C ALA A 419 5.77 -15.87 -10.31
N VAL A 420 6.30 -16.82 -9.55
CA VAL A 420 6.39 -18.25 -9.92
C VAL A 420 5.64 -19.11 -8.92
N THR A 421 5.73 -18.78 -7.64
CA THR A 421 5.06 -19.49 -6.56
C THR A 421 3.81 -18.75 -6.10
N ALA A 422 2.90 -19.42 -5.40
CA ALA A 422 1.74 -18.78 -4.78
C ALA A 422 2.16 -17.65 -3.84
N ASP A 423 3.26 -17.82 -3.11
CA ASP A 423 3.81 -16.82 -2.20
C ASP A 423 4.31 -15.56 -2.94
N ASP A 424 4.88 -15.72 -4.15
CA ASP A 424 5.26 -14.57 -4.97
C ASP A 424 4.05 -13.71 -5.36
N TYR A 425 2.94 -14.35 -5.74
CA TYR A 425 1.70 -13.65 -6.05
C TYR A 425 1.14 -12.92 -4.82
N LEU A 426 1.20 -13.55 -3.63
CA LEU A 426 0.81 -12.91 -2.37
C LEU A 426 1.65 -11.67 -2.09
N ILE A 427 2.97 -11.81 -2.13
CA ILE A 427 3.89 -10.73 -1.85
C ILE A 427 3.68 -9.57 -2.81
N ARG A 428 3.54 -9.85 -4.11
CA ARG A 428 3.28 -8.81 -5.12
C ARG A 428 1.95 -8.13 -4.90
N THR A 429 0.89 -8.88 -4.57
CA THR A 429 -0.43 -8.31 -4.27
C THR A 429 -0.37 -7.37 -3.06
N LEU A 430 0.29 -7.78 -1.98
CA LEU A 430 0.46 -6.98 -0.78
C LEU A 430 1.42 -5.80 -0.99
N SER A 431 2.37 -5.90 -1.94
CA SER A 431 3.32 -4.84 -2.28
C SER A 431 2.83 -3.88 -3.36
N MET A 432 1.60 -4.03 -3.85
CA MET A 432 1.02 -3.11 -4.84
C MET A 432 1.09 -1.67 -4.35
N PRO A 433 1.53 -0.70 -5.20
CA PRO A 433 1.57 0.70 -4.85
C PRO A 433 0.23 1.23 -4.35
N GLY A 434 0.26 2.08 -3.32
CA GLY A 434 -0.95 2.61 -2.67
C GLY A 434 -1.89 3.36 -3.60
N LYS A 435 -1.39 3.92 -4.69
CA LYS A 435 -2.20 4.59 -5.72
C LYS A 435 -3.22 3.68 -6.42
N TYR A 436 -2.98 2.37 -6.44
CA TYR A 436 -3.91 1.39 -7.00
C TYR A 436 -4.86 0.78 -5.96
N GLY A 437 -4.79 1.26 -4.72
CA GLY A 437 -5.49 0.72 -3.57
C GLY A 437 -4.64 -0.27 -2.76
N ILE A 438 -5.10 -0.60 -1.54
CA ILE A 438 -4.38 -1.51 -0.65
C ILE A 438 -5.21 -2.74 -0.35
N VAL A 439 -4.59 -3.89 -0.54
CA VAL A 439 -5.09 -5.17 -0.05
C VAL A 439 -4.63 -5.34 1.39
N THR A 440 -5.56 -5.56 2.31
CA THR A 440 -5.26 -5.73 3.74
C THR A 440 -4.87 -7.16 4.03
N LYS A 441 -5.56 -8.12 3.42
CA LYS A 441 -5.30 -9.55 3.53
C LYS A 441 -5.35 -10.21 2.17
N ALA A 442 -4.46 -11.14 1.93
CA ALA A 442 -4.43 -11.95 0.72
C ALA A 442 -4.08 -13.39 1.04
N TYR A 443 -4.62 -14.30 0.26
CA TYR A 443 -4.33 -15.74 0.33
C TYR A 443 -4.43 -16.34 -1.07
N ALA A 444 -3.49 -17.19 -1.43
CA ALA A 444 -3.45 -17.83 -2.74
C ALA A 444 -3.48 -19.35 -2.61
N GLN A 445 -4.31 -19.99 -3.43
CA GLN A 445 -4.36 -21.45 -3.50
C GLN A 445 -4.68 -21.92 -4.91
N LYS A 446 -4.33 -23.15 -5.23
CA LYS A 446 -4.79 -23.77 -6.47
C LYS A 446 -6.29 -24.06 -6.39
N PRO A 447 -7.05 -23.92 -7.49
CA PRO A 447 -8.46 -24.32 -7.52
C PRO A 447 -8.64 -25.78 -7.12
N LEU A 448 -9.72 -26.06 -6.41
CA LEU A 448 -10.09 -27.42 -6.00
C LEU A 448 -10.54 -28.30 -7.17
N SER A 449 -10.92 -27.71 -8.30
CA SER A 449 -11.31 -28.43 -9.52
C SER A 449 -10.07 -28.77 -10.36
N ASN A 450 -9.91 -30.04 -10.69
CA ASN A 450 -8.77 -30.58 -11.44
C ASN A 450 -8.69 -30.16 -12.93
N GLU A 451 -9.51 -29.22 -13.39
CA GLU A 451 -9.68 -28.97 -14.84
C GLU A 451 -8.76 -27.89 -15.43
N GLU A 452 -8.07 -27.07 -14.59
CA GLU A 452 -7.19 -26.03 -15.09
C GLU A 452 -5.87 -25.96 -14.29
N ASP A 453 -4.87 -26.71 -14.73
CA ASP A 453 -3.56 -26.84 -14.06
C ASP A 453 -2.77 -25.52 -13.90
N ALA A 454 -3.07 -24.50 -14.70
CA ALA A 454 -2.36 -23.21 -14.70
C ALA A 454 -3.12 -22.06 -14.04
N THR A 455 -4.21 -22.34 -13.32
CA THR A 455 -5.03 -21.32 -12.67
C THR A 455 -4.69 -21.20 -11.18
N LEU A 456 -4.57 -19.97 -10.69
CA LEU A 456 -4.39 -19.62 -9.28
C LEU A 456 -5.59 -18.82 -8.79
N ASP A 457 -6.23 -19.26 -7.71
CA ASP A 457 -7.25 -18.48 -7.02
C ASP A 457 -6.59 -17.60 -5.95
N LEU A 458 -6.72 -16.29 -6.12
CA LEU A 458 -6.22 -15.26 -5.22
C LEU A 458 -7.39 -14.65 -4.43
N TYR A 459 -7.43 -14.90 -3.13
CA TYR A 459 -8.45 -14.39 -2.23
C TYR A 459 -7.93 -13.13 -1.55
N VAL A 460 -8.73 -12.05 -1.61
CA VAL A 460 -8.33 -10.73 -1.12
C VAL A 460 -9.41 -10.13 -0.24
N LEU A 461 -9.00 -9.28 0.70
CA LEU A 461 -9.89 -8.49 1.55
C LEU A 461 -9.34 -7.07 1.73
N GLY A 462 -10.24 -6.12 1.74
CA GLY A 462 -10.00 -4.72 2.11
C GLY A 462 -10.35 -4.43 3.57
N GLN A 463 -10.44 -3.17 3.91
CA GLN A 463 -10.77 -2.68 5.25
C GLN A 463 -11.73 -1.48 5.18
N ASN A 464 -12.71 -1.43 6.09
CA ASN A 464 -13.63 -0.29 6.26
C ASN A 464 -13.01 0.84 7.07
N ASN A 465 -13.73 1.99 7.15
CA ASN A 465 -13.36 3.16 7.97
C ASN A 465 -13.11 2.83 9.45
N ASN A 466 -13.81 1.83 9.97
CA ASN A 466 -13.71 1.43 11.37
C ASN A 466 -12.59 0.42 11.65
N GLY A 467 -11.77 0.11 10.63
CA GLY A 467 -10.72 -0.89 10.76
C GLY A 467 -11.19 -2.35 10.65
N THR A 468 -12.48 -2.59 10.42
CA THR A 468 -13.05 -3.94 10.22
C THR A 468 -12.83 -4.41 8.78
N LEU A 469 -12.76 -5.71 8.58
CA LEU A 469 -12.59 -6.30 7.25
C LEU A 469 -13.81 -6.04 6.35
N ALA A 470 -13.53 -5.85 5.07
CA ALA A 470 -14.53 -5.63 4.05
C ALA A 470 -14.20 -6.39 2.76
N LEU A 471 -15.23 -6.69 1.99
CA LEU A 471 -15.08 -7.22 0.64
C LEU A 471 -14.44 -6.15 -0.25
N THR A 472 -13.61 -6.57 -1.22
CA THR A 472 -12.91 -5.66 -2.11
C THR A 472 -13.81 -5.14 -3.22
N SER A 473 -13.63 -3.86 -3.61
CA SER A 473 -14.36 -3.29 -4.73
C SER A 473 -13.94 -3.94 -6.07
N PRO A 474 -14.83 -3.96 -7.07
CA PRO A 474 -14.47 -4.44 -8.41
C PRO A 474 -13.26 -3.71 -9.00
N SER A 475 -13.13 -2.40 -8.74
CA SER A 475 -12.00 -1.57 -9.17
C SER A 475 -10.68 -2.05 -8.59
N LEU A 476 -10.66 -2.34 -7.28
CA LEU A 476 -9.45 -2.84 -6.64
C LEU A 476 -9.03 -4.20 -7.23
N LYS A 477 -9.99 -5.09 -7.48
CA LYS A 477 -9.72 -6.38 -8.14
C LYS A 477 -9.13 -6.21 -9.54
N GLN A 478 -9.66 -5.27 -10.32
CA GLN A 478 -9.14 -4.96 -11.65
C GLN A 478 -7.71 -4.41 -11.58
N ASN A 479 -7.43 -3.49 -10.65
CA ASN A 479 -6.09 -2.95 -10.44
C ASN A 479 -5.10 -4.05 -10.03
N ILE A 480 -5.50 -4.96 -9.13
CA ILE A 480 -4.67 -6.12 -8.75
C ILE A 480 -4.36 -6.97 -9.97
N LYS A 481 -5.37 -7.28 -10.80
CA LYS A 481 -5.20 -8.09 -12.00
C LYS A 481 -4.22 -7.44 -12.99
N THR A 482 -4.37 -6.14 -13.23
CA THR A 482 -3.49 -5.37 -14.12
C THR A 482 -2.08 -5.31 -13.55
N TYR A 483 -1.93 -5.04 -12.26
CA TYR A 483 -0.62 -4.99 -11.60
C TYR A 483 0.10 -6.34 -11.67
N LEU A 484 -0.58 -7.43 -11.35
CA LEU A 484 -0.01 -8.77 -11.39
C LEU A 484 0.33 -9.24 -12.81
N SER A 485 -0.33 -8.69 -13.83
CA SER A 485 -0.03 -9.03 -15.22
C SER A 485 1.42 -8.74 -15.63
N HIS A 486 2.08 -7.77 -14.95
CA HIS A 486 3.50 -7.45 -15.17
C HIS A 486 4.47 -8.49 -14.59
N TYR A 487 4.01 -9.29 -13.62
CA TYR A 487 4.86 -10.23 -12.89
C TYR A 487 4.53 -11.69 -13.19
N ARG A 488 3.31 -11.99 -13.67
CA ARG A 488 2.86 -13.37 -13.94
C ARG A 488 3.65 -14.02 -15.09
N MET A 489 3.78 -15.32 -15.04
CA MET A 489 4.27 -16.09 -16.19
C MET A 489 3.20 -16.17 -17.30
N ILE A 490 3.64 -16.37 -18.55
CA ILE A 490 2.76 -16.32 -19.74
C ILE A 490 1.64 -17.35 -19.67
N GLY A 491 1.87 -18.50 -19.05
CA GLY A 491 0.87 -19.58 -18.94
C GLY A 491 -0.07 -19.48 -17.74
N ASP A 492 0.17 -18.55 -16.80
CA ASP A 492 -0.61 -18.49 -15.57
C ASP A 492 -1.91 -17.71 -15.74
N SER A 493 -3.00 -18.22 -15.20
CA SER A 493 -4.28 -17.55 -15.05
C SER A 493 -4.54 -17.23 -13.56
N ILE A 494 -5.07 -16.04 -13.28
CA ILE A 494 -5.33 -15.60 -11.91
C ILE A 494 -6.81 -15.23 -11.79
N ASN A 495 -7.52 -15.88 -10.87
CA ASN A 495 -8.88 -15.53 -10.48
C ASN A 495 -8.84 -14.78 -9.14
N ILE A 496 -9.33 -13.54 -9.13
CA ILE A 496 -9.36 -12.72 -7.91
C ILE A 496 -10.75 -12.81 -7.28
N LYS A 497 -10.80 -13.35 -6.06
CA LYS A 497 -12.02 -13.60 -5.29
C LYS A 497 -11.93 -12.91 -3.93
N ASP A 498 -13.09 -12.65 -3.30
CA ASP A 498 -13.11 -12.23 -1.89
C ASP A 498 -13.04 -13.47 -0.99
N ALA A 499 -12.30 -13.37 0.12
CA ALA A 499 -12.36 -14.38 1.17
C ALA A 499 -13.62 -14.18 2.03
N PHE A 500 -14.09 -15.27 2.65
CA PHE A 500 -15.24 -15.23 3.53
C PHE A 500 -14.87 -14.62 4.90
N ILE A 501 -15.65 -13.67 5.37
CA ILE A 501 -15.48 -13.05 6.70
C ILE A 501 -16.48 -13.70 7.65
N ILE A 502 -15.97 -14.40 8.66
CA ILE A 502 -16.79 -15.04 9.70
C ILE A 502 -16.69 -14.21 10.96
N ASN A 503 -17.79 -13.54 11.31
CA ASN A 503 -17.83 -12.73 12.51
C ASN A 503 -18.07 -13.60 13.75
N LEU A 504 -17.29 -13.35 14.80
CA LEU A 504 -17.28 -14.12 16.03
C LEU A 504 -17.81 -13.31 17.23
N GLY A 505 -18.56 -13.99 18.09
CA GLY A 505 -18.80 -13.56 19.45
C GLY A 505 -18.05 -14.46 20.43
N VAL A 506 -17.48 -13.90 21.48
CA VAL A 506 -16.70 -14.62 22.50
C VAL A 506 -17.34 -14.41 23.86
N GLU A 507 -17.73 -15.50 24.51
CA GLU A 507 -18.19 -15.47 25.89
C GLU A 507 -17.22 -16.29 26.76
N PHE A 508 -16.72 -15.70 27.84
CA PHE A 508 -15.78 -16.38 28.71
C PHE A 508 -16.16 -16.25 30.19
N GLN A 509 -15.83 -17.27 30.95
CA GLN A 509 -16.04 -17.34 32.38
C GLN A 509 -14.70 -17.58 33.08
N ILE A 510 -14.38 -16.74 34.06
CA ILE A 510 -13.16 -16.83 34.84
C ILE A 510 -13.49 -16.94 36.34
N ILE A 511 -12.62 -17.59 37.07
CA ILE A 511 -12.58 -17.58 38.52
C ILE A 511 -11.45 -16.69 38.95
N THR A 512 -11.71 -15.72 39.84
CA THR A 512 -10.71 -14.78 40.34
C THR A 512 -10.23 -15.16 41.72
N ILE A 513 -9.01 -14.71 42.08
CA ILE A 513 -8.47 -14.83 43.43
C ILE A 513 -9.32 -13.95 44.35
N PRO A 514 -9.55 -14.34 45.64
CA PRO A 514 -10.26 -13.49 46.58
C PRO A 514 -9.61 -12.10 46.77
N GLU A 515 -10.45 -11.10 47.06
CA GLU A 515 -10.02 -9.70 47.37
C GLU A 515 -9.43 -8.90 46.19
N VAL A 516 -9.71 -9.28 44.93
CA VAL A 516 -9.28 -8.51 43.75
C VAL A 516 -10.45 -7.73 43.12
N ASN A 517 -10.14 -6.72 42.33
CA ASN A 517 -11.12 -5.96 41.57
C ASN A 517 -11.55 -6.69 40.32
N ASN A 518 -12.65 -7.42 40.38
CA ASN A 518 -13.20 -8.24 39.28
C ASN A 518 -13.41 -7.45 38.00
N ASN A 519 -13.86 -6.18 38.08
CA ASN A 519 -14.10 -5.35 36.90
C ASN A 519 -12.81 -4.98 36.17
N GLN A 520 -11.73 -4.75 36.91
CA GLN A 520 -10.43 -4.47 36.31
C GLN A 520 -9.87 -5.70 35.60
N ILE A 521 -9.95 -6.87 36.25
CA ILE A 521 -9.51 -8.15 35.67
C ILE A 521 -10.31 -8.45 34.39
N LEU A 522 -11.64 -8.29 34.42
CA LEU A 522 -12.47 -8.50 33.25
C LEU A 522 -12.07 -7.60 32.08
N ARG A 523 -11.80 -6.31 32.33
CA ARG A 523 -11.31 -5.39 31.28
C ARG A 523 -9.97 -5.84 30.71
N THR A 524 -9.05 -6.30 31.53
CA THR A 524 -7.76 -6.83 31.09
C THR A 524 -7.95 -8.09 30.25
N CYS A 525 -8.80 -9.01 30.67
CA CYS A 525 -9.13 -10.22 29.90
C CYS A 525 -9.77 -9.88 28.55
N ILE A 526 -10.73 -8.93 28.50
CA ILE A 526 -11.35 -8.46 27.25
C ILE A 526 -10.29 -7.87 26.31
N SER A 527 -9.36 -7.07 26.84
CA SER A 527 -8.26 -6.50 26.04
C SER A 527 -7.35 -7.59 25.46
N ILE A 528 -7.03 -8.63 26.23
CA ILE A 528 -6.22 -9.77 25.77
C ILE A 528 -6.93 -10.53 24.67
N ILE A 529 -8.23 -10.85 24.84
CA ILE A 529 -9.03 -11.52 23.82
C ILE A 529 -9.09 -10.69 22.53
N ASN A 530 -9.33 -9.38 22.66
CA ASN A 530 -9.35 -8.47 21.52
C ASN A 530 -8.00 -8.45 20.80
N ASN A 531 -6.88 -8.39 21.52
CA ASN A 531 -5.55 -8.44 20.90
C ASN A 531 -5.26 -9.81 20.25
N PHE A 532 -5.70 -10.90 20.87
CA PHE A 532 -5.51 -12.25 20.34
C PHE A 532 -6.29 -12.49 19.04
N LEU A 533 -7.52 -11.96 18.97
CA LEU A 533 -8.41 -12.09 17.81
C LEU A 533 -8.34 -10.91 16.84
N ASN A 534 -7.44 -9.95 17.10
CA ASN A 534 -7.26 -8.81 16.23
C ASN A 534 -6.90 -9.23 14.80
N THR A 535 -7.67 -8.76 13.85
CA THR A 535 -7.49 -9.04 12.42
C THR A 535 -6.11 -8.65 11.90
N THR A 536 -5.45 -7.65 12.50
CA THR A 536 -4.08 -7.25 12.15
C THR A 536 -3.09 -8.41 12.28
N ASN A 537 -3.25 -9.22 13.32
CA ASN A 537 -2.35 -10.33 13.66
C ASN A 537 -2.77 -11.68 13.06
N ARG A 538 -3.89 -11.72 12.35
CA ARG A 538 -4.43 -12.97 11.79
C ARG A 538 -4.43 -12.95 10.27
N GLN A 539 -4.23 -14.13 9.68
CA GLN A 539 -4.25 -14.34 8.24
C GLN A 539 -5.51 -15.10 7.79
N ILE A 540 -5.82 -15.01 6.49
CA ILE A 540 -6.84 -15.84 5.87
C ILE A 540 -6.45 -17.32 6.07
N ASN A 541 -7.43 -18.17 6.34
CA ASN A 541 -7.28 -19.61 6.54
C ASN A 541 -6.46 -20.00 7.78
N GLN A 542 -6.31 -19.11 8.76
CA GLN A 542 -5.60 -19.40 10.01
C GLN A 542 -6.56 -19.95 11.06
N PRO A 543 -6.29 -21.14 11.67
CA PRO A 543 -7.11 -21.70 12.73
C PRO A 543 -7.02 -20.91 14.03
N ILE A 544 -8.04 -21.00 14.88
CA ILE A 544 -8.04 -20.45 16.24
C ILE A 544 -7.71 -21.56 17.23
N ILE A 545 -6.63 -21.40 17.98
CA ILE A 545 -6.19 -22.34 19.00
C ILE A 545 -6.71 -21.87 20.36
N LEU A 546 -7.82 -22.45 20.84
CA LEU A 546 -8.46 -22.06 22.11
C LEU A 546 -7.55 -22.27 23.32
N SER A 547 -6.70 -23.30 23.32
CA SER A 547 -5.75 -23.52 24.41
C SER A 547 -4.74 -22.39 24.57
N GLN A 548 -4.33 -21.72 23.48
CA GLN A 548 -3.46 -20.53 23.58
C GLN A 548 -4.20 -19.36 24.21
N LEU A 549 -5.48 -19.19 23.88
CA LEU A 549 -6.31 -18.14 24.48
C LEU A 549 -6.55 -18.43 25.98
N GLU A 550 -6.83 -19.69 26.35
CA GLU A 550 -6.94 -20.10 27.76
C GLU A 550 -5.67 -19.76 28.55
N ILE A 551 -4.50 -20.15 28.03
CA ILE A 551 -3.21 -19.85 28.66
C ILE A 551 -2.98 -18.33 28.79
N ALA A 552 -3.32 -17.57 27.77
CA ALA A 552 -3.19 -16.12 27.79
C ALA A 552 -4.07 -15.46 28.87
N LEU A 553 -5.28 -15.98 29.09
CA LEU A 553 -6.18 -15.51 30.14
C LEU A 553 -5.75 -15.99 31.55
N ASP A 554 -5.29 -17.23 31.69
CA ASP A 554 -4.76 -17.76 32.96
C ASP A 554 -3.51 -17.00 33.43
N SER A 555 -2.74 -16.40 32.51
CA SER A 555 -1.55 -15.61 32.83
C SER A 555 -1.87 -14.23 33.40
N VAL A 556 -3.13 -13.79 33.39
CA VAL A 556 -3.54 -12.48 33.93
C VAL A 556 -3.46 -12.49 35.45
N SER A 557 -2.74 -11.54 36.00
CA SER A 557 -2.66 -11.37 37.48
C SER A 557 -4.04 -11.15 38.08
N GLY A 558 -4.44 -12.02 38.99
CA GLY A 558 -5.76 -12.01 39.64
C GLY A 558 -6.78 -13.03 39.06
N VAL A 559 -6.48 -13.66 37.95
CA VAL A 559 -7.23 -14.83 37.48
C VAL A 559 -6.68 -16.08 38.16
N GLN A 560 -7.56 -16.88 38.74
CA GLN A 560 -7.22 -18.16 39.33
C GLN A 560 -7.24 -19.26 38.27
N THR A 561 -8.29 -19.28 37.45
CA THR A 561 -8.42 -20.18 36.29
C THR A 561 -9.53 -19.74 35.34
N VAL A 562 -9.42 -20.13 34.09
CA VAL A 562 -10.48 -19.98 33.08
C VAL A 562 -11.41 -21.18 33.18
N LYS A 563 -12.70 -20.95 33.45
CA LYS A 563 -13.70 -22.03 33.55
C LYS A 563 -14.19 -22.49 32.20
N ASN A 564 -14.53 -21.54 31.32
CA ASN A 564 -15.05 -21.84 29.97
C ASN A 564 -14.81 -20.67 29.01
N ILE A 565 -14.57 -20.98 27.74
CA ILE A 565 -14.57 -20.04 26.62
C ILE A 565 -15.48 -20.62 25.54
N THR A 566 -16.51 -19.87 25.19
CA THR A 566 -17.46 -20.23 24.12
C THR A 566 -17.33 -19.24 22.98
N ILE A 567 -17.12 -19.72 21.78
CA ILE A 567 -17.08 -18.89 20.58
C ILE A 567 -18.32 -19.19 19.74
N THR A 568 -19.03 -18.15 19.30
CA THR A 568 -20.26 -18.27 18.51
C THR A 568 -20.09 -17.49 17.20
N ASN A 569 -20.75 -17.95 16.14
CA ASN A 569 -20.82 -17.19 14.89
C ASN A 569 -21.90 -16.12 14.96
N LYS A 570 -21.59 -14.92 14.47
CA LYS A 570 -22.51 -13.78 14.33
C LYS A 570 -22.75 -13.53 12.84
N ASN A 571 -23.95 -13.79 12.34
CA ASN A 571 -24.29 -13.70 10.91
C ASN A 571 -25.54 -12.86 10.60
N ASP A 572 -26.00 -12.02 11.52
CA ASP A 572 -27.16 -11.15 11.32
C ASP A 572 -26.77 -9.85 10.59
N ILE A 573 -27.14 -9.76 9.31
CA ILE A 573 -26.89 -8.59 8.46
C ILE A 573 -27.53 -7.32 9.05
N SER A 574 -28.70 -7.44 9.70
CA SER A 574 -29.41 -6.27 10.26
C SER A 574 -28.62 -5.60 11.38
N GLN A 575 -27.75 -6.34 12.06
CA GLN A 575 -26.83 -5.85 13.09
C GLN A 575 -25.45 -5.46 12.54
N GLY A 576 -25.27 -5.53 11.21
CA GLY A 576 -24.03 -5.15 10.53
C GLY A 576 -22.99 -6.26 10.43
N TYR A 577 -23.31 -7.51 10.76
CA TYR A 577 -22.42 -8.66 10.56
C TYR A 577 -22.45 -9.17 9.12
N SER A 578 -21.52 -10.07 8.78
CA SER A 578 -21.53 -10.75 7.49
C SER A 578 -22.70 -11.74 7.41
N SER A 579 -23.15 -12.05 6.19
CA SER A 579 -24.22 -13.03 5.96
C SER A 579 -23.79 -14.50 6.09
N TYR A 580 -22.50 -14.74 6.30
CA TYR A 580 -21.94 -16.08 6.26
C TYR A 580 -22.13 -16.80 7.59
N ALA A 581 -22.87 -17.92 7.53
CA ALA A 581 -23.05 -18.83 8.65
C ALA A 581 -21.92 -19.84 8.68
N TYR A 582 -21.37 -20.09 9.87
CA TYR A 582 -20.31 -21.06 10.08
C TYR A 582 -20.57 -21.87 11.36
N ASP A 583 -20.53 -23.18 11.23
CA ASP A 583 -20.68 -24.11 12.37
C ASP A 583 -19.37 -24.22 13.15
N ILE A 584 -19.22 -23.37 14.16
CA ILE A 584 -18.03 -23.31 15.02
C ILE A 584 -17.85 -24.62 15.81
N ASP A 585 -18.96 -25.19 16.31
CA ASP A 585 -18.91 -26.40 17.14
C ASP A 585 -18.46 -27.62 16.30
N GLY A 586 -19.04 -27.79 15.12
CA GLY A 586 -18.64 -28.81 14.17
C GLY A 586 -17.21 -28.69 13.65
N ALA A 587 -16.71 -27.45 13.54
CA ALA A 587 -15.36 -27.14 13.09
C ALA A 587 -14.30 -27.21 14.21
N THR A 588 -14.73 -27.39 15.48
CA THR A 588 -13.82 -27.43 16.62
C THR A 588 -13.35 -28.86 16.90
N GLN A 589 -12.07 -29.10 16.73
CA GLN A 589 -11.43 -30.36 17.06
C GLN A 589 -10.23 -30.14 17.99
N ASN A 590 -10.16 -30.84 19.09
CA ASN A 590 -9.05 -30.77 20.07
C ASN A 590 -8.73 -29.33 20.53
N LYS A 591 -9.75 -28.52 20.80
CA LYS A 591 -9.65 -27.10 21.15
C LYS A 591 -9.01 -26.22 20.04
N VAL A 592 -9.11 -26.66 18.80
CA VAL A 592 -8.72 -25.86 17.62
C VAL A 592 -9.93 -25.70 16.72
N ILE A 593 -10.29 -24.46 16.41
CA ILE A 593 -11.32 -24.13 15.43
C ILE A 593 -10.63 -24.05 14.08
N TYR A 594 -10.94 -24.97 13.19
CA TYR A 594 -10.38 -25.02 11.86
C TYR A 594 -11.18 -24.16 10.89
N PRO A 595 -10.54 -23.47 9.93
CA PRO A 595 -11.24 -22.83 8.83
C PRO A 595 -11.82 -23.86 7.86
N SER A 596 -12.76 -23.46 7.02
CA SER A 596 -13.30 -24.31 5.96
C SER A 596 -12.30 -24.51 4.81
N ILE A 597 -12.68 -25.37 3.86
CA ILE A 597 -11.91 -25.59 2.62
C ILE A 597 -11.88 -24.29 1.78
N ASP A 598 -12.97 -23.55 1.77
CA ASP A 598 -13.01 -22.23 1.14
C ASP A 598 -12.34 -21.20 2.06
N PRO A 599 -11.40 -20.40 1.53
CA PRO A 599 -10.63 -19.47 2.32
C PRO A 599 -11.48 -18.46 3.08
N MET A 600 -11.31 -18.43 4.39
CA MET A 600 -12.04 -17.57 5.30
C MET A 600 -11.13 -16.93 6.34
N ILE A 601 -11.61 -15.85 6.95
CA ILE A 601 -10.96 -15.22 8.09
C ILE A 601 -11.96 -15.02 9.23
N PHE A 602 -11.49 -15.24 10.44
CA PHE A 602 -12.26 -15.00 11.66
C PHE A 602 -12.02 -13.58 12.15
N GLU A 603 -13.11 -12.84 12.42
CA GLU A 603 -13.11 -11.45 12.87
C GLU A 603 -14.04 -11.26 14.06
N VAL A 604 -13.61 -10.51 15.08
CA VAL A 604 -14.50 -9.92 16.08
C VAL A 604 -14.81 -8.50 15.64
N LYS A 605 -16.02 -8.29 15.10
CA LYS A 605 -16.37 -7.02 14.43
C LYS A 605 -16.58 -5.87 15.39
N PHE A 606 -17.27 -6.14 16.50
CA PHE A 606 -17.59 -5.15 17.52
C PHE A 606 -17.05 -5.60 18.89
N PRO A 607 -15.74 -5.43 19.19
CA PRO A 607 -15.14 -5.99 20.40
C PRO A 607 -15.85 -5.65 21.71
N ASN A 608 -16.44 -4.44 21.80
CA ASN A 608 -17.16 -3.99 23.00
C ASN A 608 -18.53 -4.68 23.19
N ILE A 609 -19.06 -5.33 22.16
CA ILE A 609 -20.37 -6.00 22.18
C ILE A 609 -20.19 -7.50 22.10
N ASP A 610 -19.25 -7.95 21.28
CA ASP A 610 -19.04 -9.35 20.92
C ASP A 610 -18.19 -10.12 21.93
N ILE A 611 -17.39 -9.41 22.75
CA ILE A 611 -16.62 -10.04 23.82
C ILE A 611 -17.31 -9.80 25.15
N LYS A 612 -17.80 -10.87 25.78
CA LYS A 612 -18.50 -10.84 27.06
C LYS A 612 -17.80 -11.72 28.08
N GLY A 613 -17.45 -11.15 29.21
CA GLY A 613 -16.83 -11.87 30.32
C GLY A 613 -17.67 -11.87 31.57
N GLN A 614 -17.62 -12.99 32.29
CA GLN A 614 -18.27 -13.13 33.59
C GLN A 614 -17.31 -13.75 34.60
N VAL A 615 -17.28 -13.17 35.80
CA VAL A 615 -16.63 -13.79 36.96
C VAL A 615 -17.63 -14.74 37.63
N VAL A 616 -17.24 -15.98 37.82
CA VAL A 616 -18.06 -17.02 38.47
C VAL A 616 -17.33 -17.50 39.73
N ASN A 617 -18.10 -17.85 40.73
CA ASN A 617 -17.56 -18.46 41.95
C ASN A 617 -17.41 -19.98 41.73
N LEU A 618 -16.50 -20.60 42.50
CA LEU A 618 -16.32 -22.06 42.53
C LEU A 618 -17.57 -22.77 42.95
#